data_db832e9d07ade6c76001a508bbf511d5
#
_entry.id   db832e9d07ade6c76001a508bbf511d5
#
_cell.length_a   1.000
_cell.length_b   1.000
_cell.length_c   1.000
_cell.angle_alpha   90.00
_cell.angle_beta   90.00
_cell.angle_gamma   90.00
#
_symmetry.space_group_name_H-M   'P 1'
#
loop_
_entity.id
_entity.type
_entity.pdbx_description
1 polymer ?
#
loop_
_entity_poly.entity_id
_entity_poly.type
_entity_poly.pdbx_seq_one_letter_code
_entity_poly.pdbx_strand_id
1 'polypeptide(L)'
;MTTFTNEELKTIAEKGDKLIVEKFTTLNSYKDILEIFNIAQVILYGEKATLFELEDLIFYANLNFSEKDRYFTFTVKKKSGGKRIINAPCEELKGLLQCFNYILQVLFTPHAKAMGFVRERSVVSNAQLHTNKNYVYNIDLKDFFHSFGRQWVKWALMQEPFNLSGEREPLAFWLASLCTHSLEIEGSTKIVLPQGAPTSPTLTNILCYPLDKKLNGLAKRFGATYSRYADDITFSSNKSIFKNEVFLKELERIVKSQKLTINEKKTRLQKKEYRQEVTGLIVNEKVNTYRHYVKQLRMWLYYIEKYGMVKAEALFRKDYIKEKGHIKWEKNPMKNVLQGKLLYLKMVKGAEDATYLKLVQRFDRAFGFDVEAILKIWEEEGIQKAAALYSKAKPKKLIRYNKSGFHTVLTEEDVTT
;
A
#
# COMPACT_ATOMS: atom_id res chain seq x y z
N MET A 1 3.86 20.32 -28.06
CA MET A 1 4.65 19.84 -26.91
C MET A 1 4.59 20.88 -25.82
N THR A 2 3.98 20.55 -24.71
CA THR A 2 3.96 21.42 -23.53
C THR A 2 5.34 21.28 -22.86
N THR A 3 6.20 22.25 -22.97
CA THR A 3 7.51 22.26 -22.29
C THR A 3 7.47 23.28 -21.18
N PHE A 4 7.79 22.88 -19.96
CA PHE A 4 7.96 23.84 -18.86
C PHE A 4 9.31 24.57 -19.00
N THR A 5 9.31 25.86 -18.73
CA THR A 5 10.52 26.67 -18.60
C THR A 5 11.30 26.30 -17.34
N ASN A 6 12.59 26.62 -17.28
CA ASN A 6 13.42 26.36 -16.08
C ASN A 6 12.86 27.03 -14.83
N GLU A 7 12.21 28.19 -14.96
CA GLU A 7 11.59 28.92 -13.86
C GLU A 7 10.31 28.21 -13.35
N GLU A 8 9.50 27.68 -14.28
CA GLU A 8 8.34 26.86 -13.94
C GLU A 8 8.75 25.55 -13.25
N LEU A 9 9.77 24.86 -13.74
CA LEU A 9 10.30 23.65 -13.11
C LEU A 9 10.77 23.91 -11.68
N LYS A 10 11.45 25.03 -11.44
CA LYS A 10 11.87 25.46 -10.10
C LYS A 10 10.67 25.72 -9.20
N THR A 11 9.65 26.43 -9.71
CA THR A 11 8.41 26.71 -8.99
C THR A 11 7.64 25.44 -8.64
N ILE A 12 7.57 24.49 -9.57
CA ILE A 12 6.95 23.16 -9.35
C ILE A 12 7.71 22.40 -8.26
N ALA A 13 9.04 22.40 -8.27
CA ALA A 13 9.84 21.72 -7.25
C ALA A 13 9.63 22.32 -5.84
N GLU A 14 9.46 23.63 -5.70
CA GLU A 14 9.31 24.32 -4.43
C GLU A 14 7.87 24.32 -3.88
N LYS A 15 6.87 24.44 -4.75
CA LYS A 15 5.47 24.70 -4.37
C LYS A 15 4.45 23.82 -5.08
N GLY A 16 4.85 22.69 -5.63
CA GLY A 16 4.03 21.87 -6.53
C GLY A 16 2.67 21.47 -5.94
N ASP A 17 2.61 21.06 -4.66
CA ASP A 17 1.33 20.70 -4.02
C ASP A 17 0.36 21.88 -3.97
N LYS A 18 0.87 23.08 -3.63
CA LYS A 18 0.05 24.31 -3.61
C LYS A 18 -0.45 24.66 -5.01
N LEU A 19 0.43 24.56 -6.00
CA LEU A 19 0.10 24.82 -7.39
C LEU A 19 -0.98 23.88 -7.91
N ILE A 20 -0.94 22.58 -7.54
CA ILE A 20 -2.00 21.62 -7.85
C ILE A 20 -3.33 22.07 -7.24
N VAL A 21 -3.36 22.47 -5.98
CA VAL A 21 -4.59 22.93 -5.29
C VAL A 21 -5.15 24.17 -5.98
N GLU A 22 -4.32 25.18 -6.26
CA GLU A 22 -4.74 26.42 -6.90
C GLU A 22 -5.33 26.16 -8.31
N LYS A 23 -4.60 25.44 -9.15
CA LYS A 23 -5.07 25.12 -10.51
C LYS A 23 -6.29 24.19 -10.53
N PHE A 24 -6.39 23.25 -9.61
CA PHE A 24 -7.58 22.39 -9.53
C PHE A 24 -8.84 23.17 -9.14
N THR A 25 -8.71 24.20 -8.31
CA THR A 25 -9.84 25.07 -7.92
C THR A 25 -10.41 25.85 -9.09
N THR A 26 -9.57 26.25 -10.04
CA THR A 26 -9.94 27.04 -11.25
C THR A 26 -10.13 26.19 -12.51
N LEU A 27 -10.07 24.87 -12.40
CA LEU A 27 -10.14 23.92 -13.50
C LEU A 27 -11.47 24.00 -14.25
N ASN A 28 -11.43 24.31 -15.56
CA ASN A 28 -12.60 24.46 -16.42
C ASN A 28 -12.50 23.74 -17.77
N SER A 29 -11.34 23.22 -18.12
CA SER A 29 -11.12 22.56 -19.42
C SER A 29 -10.27 21.30 -19.31
N TYR A 30 -10.27 20.48 -20.36
CA TYR A 30 -9.37 19.33 -20.48
C TYR A 30 -7.89 19.74 -20.55
N LYS A 31 -7.60 20.94 -21.06
CA LYS A 31 -6.23 21.49 -21.09
C LYS A 31 -5.72 21.79 -19.68
N ASP A 32 -6.60 22.30 -18.81
CA ASP A 32 -6.25 22.54 -17.41
C ASP A 32 -5.96 21.21 -16.67
N ILE A 33 -6.73 20.16 -16.99
CA ILE A 33 -6.45 18.81 -16.46
C ILE A 33 -5.07 18.35 -16.92
N LEU A 34 -4.75 18.48 -18.22
CA LEU A 34 -3.45 18.10 -18.77
C LEU A 34 -2.31 18.83 -18.05
N GLU A 35 -2.47 20.12 -17.83
CA GLU A 35 -1.46 20.93 -17.14
C GLU A 35 -1.21 20.41 -15.71
N ILE A 36 -2.28 20.15 -14.94
CA ILE A 36 -2.16 19.60 -13.56
C ILE A 36 -1.52 18.21 -13.57
N PHE A 37 -1.86 17.35 -14.55
CA PHE A 37 -1.22 16.03 -14.71
C PHE A 37 0.27 16.17 -15.00
N ASN A 38 0.67 17.09 -15.87
CA ASN A 38 2.07 17.33 -16.20
C ASN A 38 2.85 17.94 -15.02
N ILE A 39 2.23 18.81 -14.22
CA ILE A 39 2.81 19.26 -12.95
C ILE A 39 3.05 18.07 -12.01
N ALA A 40 2.06 17.18 -11.85
CA ALA A 40 2.21 15.98 -11.02
C ALA A 40 3.29 15.04 -11.56
N GLN A 41 3.43 14.93 -12.89
CA GLN A 41 4.47 14.15 -13.54
C GLN A 41 5.87 14.70 -13.20
N VAL A 42 6.07 16.00 -13.27
CA VAL A 42 7.34 16.65 -12.88
C VAL A 42 7.64 16.45 -11.40
N ILE A 43 6.64 16.58 -10.51
CA ILE A 43 6.84 16.34 -9.08
C ILE A 43 7.25 14.89 -8.80
N LEU A 44 6.66 13.93 -9.49
CA LEU A 44 6.91 12.51 -9.26
C LEU A 44 8.23 12.01 -9.84
N TYR A 45 8.63 12.52 -11.00
CA TYR A 45 9.74 11.96 -11.77
C TYR A 45 10.91 12.93 -12.03
N GLY A 46 10.75 14.23 -11.68
CA GLY A 46 11.79 15.24 -11.86
C GLY A 46 12.23 15.36 -13.32
N GLU A 47 13.53 15.39 -13.55
CA GLU A 47 14.12 15.47 -14.89
C GLU A 47 13.78 14.28 -15.82
N LYS A 48 13.31 13.17 -15.26
CA LYS A 48 12.87 11.99 -16.02
C LYS A 48 11.38 12.03 -16.39
N ALA A 49 10.71 13.15 -16.14
CA ALA A 49 9.30 13.30 -16.46
C ALA A 49 9.09 13.31 -17.98
N THR A 50 8.24 12.44 -18.45
CA THR A 50 7.74 12.44 -19.84
C THR A 50 6.36 13.07 -19.81
N LEU A 51 6.21 14.27 -20.37
CA LEU A 51 4.94 14.99 -20.33
C LEU A 51 3.90 14.31 -21.21
N PHE A 52 2.68 14.29 -20.72
CA PHE A 52 1.52 13.77 -21.45
C PHE A 52 1.04 14.77 -22.50
N GLU A 53 0.42 14.26 -23.56
CA GLU A 53 -0.32 15.04 -24.54
C GLU A 53 -1.82 14.90 -24.29
N LEU A 54 -2.63 15.82 -24.83
CA LEU A 54 -4.08 15.82 -24.61
C LEU A 54 -4.73 14.58 -25.24
N GLU A 55 -4.18 14.12 -26.33
CA GLU A 55 -4.59 12.92 -27.07
C GLU A 55 -4.49 11.67 -26.20
N ASP A 56 -3.43 11.53 -25.39
CA ASP A 56 -3.24 10.41 -24.46
C ASP A 56 -4.37 10.39 -23.42
N LEU A 57 -4.65 11.54 -22.85
CA LEU A 57 -5.71 11.66 -21.86
C LEU A 57 -7.07 11.35 -22.47
N ILE A 58 -7.38 11.88 -23.66
CA ILE A 58 -8.64 11.65 -24.38
C ILE A 58 -8.78 10.17 -24.73
N PHE A 59 -7.72 9.54 -25.24
CA PHE A 59 -7.72 8.13 -25.59
C PHE A 59 -8.04 7.25 -24.40
N TYR A 60 -7.32 7.40 -23.28
CA TYR A 60 -7.49 6.54 -22.11
C TYR A 60 -8.75 6.84 -21.29
N ALA A 61 -9.37 8.00 -21.41
CA ALA A 61 -10.64 8.28 -20.76
C ALA A 61 -11.85 7.77 -21.58
N ASN A 62 -11.67 7.49 -22.87
CA ASN A 62 -12.73 6.94 -23.72
C ASN A 62 -12.72 5.40 -23.68
N LEU A 63 -13.66 4.83 -22.94
CA LEU A 63 -13.79 3.38 -22.79
C LEU A 63 -14.06 2.64 -24.11
N ASN A 64 -14.69 3.28 -25.06
CA ASN A 64 -15.03 2.65 -26.35
C ASN A 64 -13.80 2.47 -27.25
N PHE A 65 -12.84 3.38 -27.19
CA PHE A 65 -11.65 3.32 -28.03
C PHE A 65 -10.51 2.51 -27.43
N SER A 66 -10.38 2.51 -26.10
CA SER A 66 -9.21 1.96 -25.41
C SER A 66 -9.48 0.70 -24.60
N GLU A 67 -10.67 0.09 -24.72
CA GLU A 67 -11.08 -1.00 -23.82
C GLU A 67 -10.11 -2.18 -23.82
N LYS A 68 -9.62 -2.61 -24.99
CA LYS A 68 -8.74 -3.78 -25.14
C LYS A 68 -7.32 -3.52 -24.68
N ASP A 69 -6.83 -2.27 -24.74
CA ASP A 69 -5.42 -1.94 -24.50
C ASP A 69 -5.17 -1.33 -23.12
N ARG A 70 -6.23 -1.09 -22.35
CA ARG A 70 -6.11 -0.40 -21.05
C ARG A 70 -5.53 -1.26 -19.94
N TYR A 71 -5.92 -2.54 -19.86
CA TYR A 71 -5.59 -3.40 -18.71
C TYR A 71 -5.22 -4.81 -19.13
N PHE A 72 -4.18 -5.34 -18.48
CA PHE A 72 -3.82 -6.75 -18.54
C PHE A 72 -4.41 -7.48 -17.34
N THR A 73 -5.15 -8.57 -17.59
CA THR A 73 -5.76 -9.37 -16.53
C THR A 73 -4.92 -10.59 -16.22
N PHE A 74 -4.58 -10.77 -14.94
CA PHE A 74 -3.91 -11.98 -14.45
C PHE A 74 -4.45 -12.41 -13.08
N THR A 75 -4.15 -13.63 -12.68
CA THR A 75 -4.63 -14.19 -11.42
C THR A 75 -3.51 -14.42 -10.42
N VAL A 76 -3.77 -14.11 -9.14
CA VAL A 76 -2.88 -14.37 -8.01
C VAL A 76 -3.57 -15.34 -7.04
N LYS A 77 -2.87 -16.35 -6.56
CA LYS A 77 -3.40 -17.27 -5.53
C LYS A 77 -3.64 -16.55 -4.21
N LYS A 78 -4.82 -16.70 -3.61
CA LYS A 78 -5.12 -16.21 -2.27
C LYS A 78 -4.51 -17.15 -1.21
N LYS A 79 -4.10 -16.61 -0.05
CA LYS A 79 -3.63 -17.44 1.08
C LYS A 79 -4.69 -18.41 1.60
N SER A 80 -5.96 -18.03 1.52
CA SER A 80 -7.13 -18.84 1.91
C SER A 80 -7.58 -19.85 0.86
N GLY A 81 -6.82 -20.04 -0.22
CA GLY A 81 -7.25 -20.77 -1.41
C GLY A 81 -8.03 -19.87 -2.38
N GLY A 82 -8.24 -20.36 -3.59
CA GLY A 82 -8.89 -19.61 -4.67
C GLY A 82 -7.95 -18.61 -5.36
N LYS A 83 -8.50 -17.89 -6.35
CA LYS A 83 -7.78 -16.94 -7.19
C LYS A 83 -8.27 -15.52 -6.93
N ARG A 84 -7.39 -14.54 -7.09
CA ARG A 84 -7.71 -13.12 -7.13
C ARG A 84 -7.39 -12.62 -8.52
N ILE A 85 -8.36 -11.99 -9.17
CA ILE A 85 -8.18 -11.37 -10.48
C ILE A 85 -7.58 -9.98 -10.25
N ILE A 86 -6.50 -9.66 -10.95
CA ILE A 86 -5.83 -8.37 -10.95
C ILE A 86 -5.90 -7.79 -12.36
N ASN A 87 -6.37 -6.58 -12.46
CA ASN A 87 -6.39 -5.79 -13.68
C ASN A 87 -5.28 -4.74 -13.57
N ALA A 88 -4.12 -5.03 -14.15
CA ALA A 88 -2.99 -4.10 -14.17
C ALA A 88 -3.12 -3.18 -15.40
N PRO A 89 -3.05 -1.85 -15.24
CA PRO A 89 -3.09 -0.95 -16.39
C PRO A 89 -1.82 -1.11 -17.25
N CYS A 90 -1.92 -0.81 -18.55
CA CYS A 90 -0.76 -0.66 -19.43
C CYS A 90 0.15 0.45 -18.89
N GLU A 91 1.38 0.54 -19.39
CA GLU A 91 2.41 1.42 -18.80
C GLU A 91 2.03 2.90 -18.92
N GLU A 92 1.46 3.31 -20.05
CA GLU A 92 1.03 4.68 -20.32
C GLU A 92 -0.15 5.08 -19.43
N LEU A 93 -1.21 4.26 -19.38
CA LEU A 93 -2.34 4.50 -18.48
C LEU A 93 -1.90 4.48 -17.01
N LYS A 94 -0.98 3.61 -16.66
CA LYS A 94 -0.44 3.55 -15.29
C LYS A 94 0.25 4.87 -14.90
N GLY A 95 1.01 5.48 -15.80
CA GLY A 95 1.61 6.80 -15.60
C GLY A 95 0.55 7.87 -15.30
N LEU A 96 -0.48 7.95 -16.15
CA LEU A 96 -1.62 8.85 -15.97
C LEU A 96 -2.30 8.62 -14.61
N LEU A 97 -2.60 7.36 -14.29
CA LEU A 97 -3.27 7.02 -13.02
C LEU A 97 -2.39 7.28 -11.78
N GLN A 98 -1.07 7.18 -11.90
CA GLN A 98 -0.15 7.54 -10.81
C GLN A 98 -0.15 9.05 -10.55
N CYS A 99 -0.13 9.86 -11.60
CA CYS A 99 -0.25 11.31 -11.49
C CYS A 99 -1.60 11.71 -10.90
N PHE A 100 -2.69 11.15 -11.38
CA PHE A 100 -4.00 11.42 -10.82
C PHE A 100 -4.13 10.97 -9.37
N ASN A 101 -3.57 9.81 -9.02
CA ASN A 101 -3.53 9.35 -7.64
C ASN A 101 -2.78 10.34 -6.72
N TYR A 102 -1.69 10.91 -7.20
CA TYR A 102 -0.95 11.95 -6.47
C TYR A 102 -1.82 13.20 -6.27
N ILE A 103 -2.46 13.69 -7.32
CA ILE A 103 -3.39 14.83 -7.28
C ILE A 103 -4.50 14.58 -6.26
N LEU A 104 -5.15 13.41 -6.29
CA LEU A 104 -6.18 13.04 -5.33
C LEU A 104 -5.67 13.05 -3.88
N GLN A 105 -4.43 12.61 -3.65
CA GLN A 105 -3.82 12.60 -2.30
C GLN A 105 -3.44 14.00 -1.81
N VAL A 106 -3.13 14.93 -2.71
CA VAL A 106 -2.90 16.36 -2.38
C VAL A 106 -4.21 17.03 -2.00
N LEU A 107 -5.28 16.75 -2.74
CA LEU A 107 -6.58 17.42 -2.57
C LEU A 107 -7.43 16.86 -1.43
N PHE A 108 -7.26 15.58 -1.07
CA PHE A 108 -8.17 14.89 -0.16
C PHE A 108 -7.47 14.37 1.10
N THR A 109 -8.02 14.73 2.26
CA THR A 109 -7.60 14.17 3.55
C THR A 109 -8.52 13.02 3.96
N PRO A 110 -8.00 11.77 4.02
CA PRO A 110 -8.78 10.62 4.43
C PRO A 110 -9.28 10.72 5.88
N HIS A 111 -10.44 10.12 6.16
CA HIS A 111 -10.98 10.05 7.52
C HIS A 111 -9.95 9.48 8.52
N ALA A 112 -9.93 10.01 9.75
CA ALA A 112 -8.94 9.63 10.77
C ALA A 112 -8.93 8.12 11.09
N LYS A 113 -10.02 7.40 10.81
CA LYS A 113 -10.16 5.95 11.05
C LYS A 113 -9.97 5.09 9.80
N ALA A 114 -9.72 5.67 8.63
CA ALA A 114 -9.26 4.96 7.44
C ALA A 114 -7.76 4.70 7.56
N MET A 115 -7.35 3.45 7.77
CA MET A 115 -5.96 3.06 8.02
C MET A 115 -5.26 2.47 6.80
N GLY A 116 -6.02 1.90 5.86
CA GLY A 116 -5.48 1.35 4.62
C GLY A 116 -5.29 2.41 3.54
N PHE A 117 -4.20 2.29 2.77
CA PHE A 117 -3.89 3.15 1.62
C PHE A 117 -3.71 4.65 1.95
N VAL A 118 -3.31 4.96 3.17
CA VAL A 118 -3.05 6.32 3.64
C VAL A 118 -1.57 6.44 4.01
N ARG A 119 -0.95 7.52 3.58
CA ARG A 119 0.46 7.81 3.94
C ARG A 119 0.61 7.83 5.45
N GLU A 120 1.76 7.36 5.94
CA GLU A 120 2.11 7.30 7.37
C GLU A 120 1.22 6.39 8.23
N ARG A 121 0.20 5.72 7.66
CA ARG A 121 -0.61 4.71 8.34
C ARG A 121 -0.21 3.32 7.87
N SER A 122 -0.25 2.36 8.78
CA SER A 122 0.19 0.99 8.53
C SER A 122 -0.74 -0.04 9.16
N VAL A 123 -0.50 -1.31 8.86
CA VAL A 123 -1.18 -2.42 9.55
C VAL A 123 -0.91 -2.40 11.07
N VAL A 124 0.24 -1.85 11.48
CA VAL A 124 0.61 -1.71 12.90
C VAL A 124 -0.19 -0.62 13.58
N SER A 125 -0.25 0.58 12.98
CA SER A 125 -1.06 1.68 13.52
C SER A 125 -2.55 1.33 13.56
N ASN A 126 -3.05 0.55 12.58
CA ASN A 126 -4.40 0.00 12.62
C ASN A 126 -4.60 -0.96 13.79
N ALA A 127 -3.72 -1.96 13.94
CA ALA A 127 -3.79 -2.96 15.00
C ALA A 127 -3.69 -2.33 16.40
N GLN A 128 -2.86 -1.29 16.55
CA GLN A 128 -2.64 -0.61 17.82
C GLN A 128 -3.90 0.02 18.42
N LEU A 129 -4.84 0.46 17.59
CA LEU A 129 -6.14 0.97 18.06
C LEU A 129 -6.97 -0.07 18.80
N HIS A 130 -6.73 -1.35 18.57
CA HIS A 130 -7.52 -2.48 19.02
C HIS A 130 -6.82 -3.36 20.06
N THR A 131 -5.69 -2.94 20.58
CA THR A 131 -5.00 -3.65 21.67
C THR A 131 -5.73 -3.56 22.99
N ASN A 132 -5.55 -4.57 23.84
CA ASN A 132 -6.10 -4.61 25.21
C ASN A 132 -7.65 -4.50 25.25
N LYS A 133 -8.35 -5.15 24.31
CA LYS A 133 -9.81 -5.18 24.26
C LYS A 133 -10.36 -6.57 24.57
N ASN A 134 -11.47 -6.62 25.31
CA ASN A 134 -12.13 -7.90 25.61
C ASN A 134 -12.75 -8.53 24.35
N TYR A 135 -13.18 -7.70 23.40
CA TYR A 135 -13.84 -8.12 22.17
C TYR A 135 -13.27 -7.38 20.98
N VAL A 136 -12.96 -8.11 19.92
CA VAL A 136 -12.58 -7.60 18.60
C VAL A 136 -13.52 -8.19 17.56
N TYR A 137 -14.21 -7.35 16.81
CA TYR A 137 -15.17 -7.74 15.79
C TYR A 137 -14.67 -7.29 14.42
N ASN A 138 -14.29 -8.27 13.58
CA ASN A 138 -13.82 -8.03 12.23
C ASN A 138 -14.91 -8.33 11.22
N ILE A 139 -15.02 -7.45 10.23
CA ILE A 139 -15.99 -7.50 9.15
C ILE A 139 -15.24 -7.29 7.84
N ASP A 140 -15.47 -8.15 6.87
CA ASP A 140 -14.92 -8.07 5.52
C ASP A 140 -16.03 -7.64 4.55
N LEU A 141 -15.73 -6.73 3.62
CA LEU A 141 -16.66 -6.30 2.59
C LEU A 141 -16.45 -7.12 1.31
N LYS A 142 -17.55 -7.61 0.71
CA LYS A 142 -17.49 -8.36 -0.55
C LYS A 142 -17.15 -7.44 -1.71
N ASP A 143 -16.31 -7.93 -2.63
CA ASP A 143 -16.00 -7.33 -3.92
C ASP A 143 -15.77 -5.81 -3.88
N PHE A 144 -15.05 -5.39 -2.84
CA PHE A 144 -14.93 -4.02 -2.39
C PHE A 144 -14.66 -3.01 -3.50
N PHE A 145 -13.62 -3.22 -4.32
CA PHE A 145 -13.30 -2.31 -5.42
C PHE A 145 -14.42 -2.29 -6.48
N HIS A 146 -14.92 -3.45 -6.84
CA HIS A 146 -15.96 -3.61 -7.87
C HIS A 146 -17.36 -3.12 -7.41
N SER A 147 -17.54 -2.85 -6.11
CA SER A 147 -18.75 -2.23 -5.59
C SER A 147 -18.89 -0.76 -5.99
N PHE A 148 -17.81 -0.13 -6.45
CA PHE A 148 -17.80 1.28 -6.81
C PHE A 148 -17.77 1.46 -8.34
N GLY A 149 -18.91 1.79 -8.90
CA GLY A 149 -19.04 2.09 -10.32
C GLY A 149 -18.63 3.52 -10.68
N ARG A 150 -18.49 3.79 -11.99
CA ARG A 150 -18.11 5.10 -12.54
C ARG A 150 -18.97 6.25 -12.00
N GLN A 151 -20.29 6.04 -11.85
CA GLN A 151 -21.18 7.09 -11.37
C GLN A 151 -20.88 7.50 -9.92
N TRP A 152 -20.43 6.56 -9.08
CA TRP A 152 -19.99 6.88 -7.72
C TRP A 152 -18.72 7.73 -7.71
N VAL A 153 -17.76 7.38 -8.56
CA VAL A 153 -16.51 8.15 -8.71
C VAL A 153 -16.83 9.55 -9.23
N LYS A 154 -17.64 9.67 -10.29
CA LYS A 154 -18.11 10.95 -10.79
C LYS A 154 -18.77 11.79 -9.70
N TRP A 155 -19.73 11.20 -8.98
CA TRP A 155 -20.41 11.91 -7.90
C TRP A 155 -19.45 12.39 -6.81
N ALA A 156 -18.48 11.58 -6.41
CA ALA A 156 -17.48 11.98 -5.42
C ALA A 156 -16.60 13.15 -5.90
N LEU A 157 -16.23 13.17 -7.17
CA LEU A 157 -15.49 14.29 -7.77
C LEU A 157 -16.33 15.57 -7.92
N MET A 158 -17.66 15.48 -7.89
CA MET A 158 -18.56 16.64 -7.86
C MET A 158 -18.71 17.25 -6.46
N GLN A 159 -18.32 16.54 -5.39
CA GLN A 159 -18.40 17.01 -4.00
C GLN A 159 -17.08 17.65 -3.55
N GLU A 160 -17.13 18.32 -2.38
CA GLU A 160 -15.92 18.78 -1.71
C GLU A 160 -14.93 17.63 -1.44
N PRO A 161 -13.64 17.85 -1.57
CA PRO A 161 -12.94 19.11 -1.91
C PRO A 161 -12.80 19.36 -3.42
N PHE A 162 -13.27 18.48 -4.28
CA PHE A 162 -13.04 18.52 -5.74
C PHE A 162 -13.95 19.53 -6.46
N ASN A 163 -15.22 19.62 -6.05
CA ASN A 163 -16.21 20.60 -6.53
C ASN A 163 -16.40 20.65 -8.05
N LEU A 164 -16.23 19.52 -8.78
CA LEU A 164 -16.44 19.43 -10.21
C LEU A 164 -17.93 19.24 -10.54
N SER A 165 -18.79 20.19 -10.11
CA SER A 165 -20.24 20.18 -10.35
C SER A 165 -20.66 21.27 -11.33
N GLY A 166 -21.92 21.27 -11.78
CA GLY A 166 -22.45 22.24 -12.73
C GLY A 166 -21.77 22.12 -14.09
N GLU A 167 -21.26 23.23 -14.62
CA GLU A 167 -20.57 23.27 -15.91
C GLU A 167 -19.32 22.38 -15.98
N ARG A 168 -18.71 22.06 -14.82
CA ARG A 168 -17.53 21.19 -14.69
C ARG A 168 -17.86 19.71 -14.60
N GLU A 169 -19.14 19.32 -14.56
CA GLU A 169 -19.56 17.91 -14.49
C GLU A 169 -18.99 17.02 -15.60
N PRO A 170 -18.84 17.49 -16.86
CA PRO A 170 -18.17 16.71 -17.92
C PRO A 170 -16.74 16.31 -17.56
N LEU A 171 -15.99 17.17 -16.85
CA LEU A 171 -14.63 16.89 -16.39
C LEU A 171 -14.61 15.81 -15.29
N ALA A 172 -15.59 15.87 -14.36
CA ALA A 172 -15.76 14.82 -13.35
C ALA A 172 -16.09 13.46 -13.98
N PHE A 173 -16.95 13.42 -14.99
CA PHE A 173 -17.28 12.21 -15.73
C PHE A 173 -16.06 11.65 -16.47
N TRP A 174 -15.28 12.51 -17.08
CA TRP A 174 -14.09 12.14 -17.82
C TRP A 174 -13.00 11.53 -16.91
N LEU A 175 -12.68 12.20 -15.79
CA LEU A 175 -11.76 11.68 -14.77
C LEU A 175 -12.26 10.36 -14.15
N ALA A 176 -13.58 10.22 -13.93
CA ALA A 176 -14.16 8.97 -13.47
C ALA A 176 -14.02 7.84 -14.52
N SER A 177 -14.15 8.17 -15.80
CA SER A 177 -13.95 7.21 -16.91
C SER A 177 -12.49 6.76 -17.01
N LEU A 178 -11.53 7.68 -16.79
CA LEU A 178 -10.11 7.36 -16.75
C LEU A 178 -9.79 6.33 -15.64
N CYS A 179 -10.45 6.43 -14.48
CA CYS A 179 -10.19 5.59 -13.31
C CYS A 179 -10.95 4.27 -13.27
N THR A 180 -11.93 4.07 -14.15
CA THR A 180 -12.80 2.90 -14.16
C THR A 180 -12.57 2.03 -15.39
N HIS A 181 -12.94 0.76 -15.31
CA HIS A 181 -12.78 -0.21 -16.38
C HIS A 181 -14.03 -1.07 -16.51
N SER A 182 -14.31 -1.51 -17.73
CA SER A 182 -15.40 -2.43 -18.06
C SER A 182 -14.98 -3.85 -17.67
N LEU A 183 -15.71 -4.49 -16.78
CA LEU A 183 -15.44 -5.84 -16.30
C LEU A 183 -16.70 -6.70 -16.37
N GLU A 184 -16.52 -7.96 -16.77
CA GLU A 184 -17.57 -8.98 -16.66
C GLU A 184 -17.70 -9.43 -15.19
N ILE A 185 -18.82 -9.12 -14.56
CA ILE A 185 -19.11 -9.44 -13.16
C ILE A 185 -20.48 -10.11 -13.09
N GLU A 186 -20.52 -11.38 -12.70
CA GLU A 186 -21.76 -12.15 -12.55
C GLU A 186 -22.61 -12.19 -13.84
N GLY A 187 -21.95 -12.32 -14.99
CA GLY A 187 -22.60 -12.41 -16.30
C GLY A 187 -23.13 -11.07 -16.84
N SER A 188 -22.73 -9.95 -16.26
CA SER A 188 -23.04 -8.60 -16.74
C SER A 188 -21.82 -7.71 -16.81
N THR A 189 -21.74 -6.89 -17.85
CA THR A 189 -20.68 -5.90 -18.01
C THR A 189 -20.94 -4.71 -17.10
N LYS A 190 -19.99 -4.44 -16.15
CA LYS A 190 -20.08 -3.32 -15.22
C LYS A 190 -18.84 -2.44 -15.35
N ILE A 191 -19.02 -1.12 -15.36
CA ILE A 191 -17.93 -0.13 -15.36
C ILE A 191 -17.64 0.23 -13.90
N VAL A 192 -16.52 -0.28 -13.36
CA VAL A 192 -16.19 -0.22 -11.93
C VAL A 192 -14.71 0.10 -11.70
N LEU A 193 -14.35 0.36 -10.44
CA LEU A 193 -12.94 0.48 -10.05
C LEU A 193 -12.22 -0.86 -10.20
N PRO A 194 -11.16 -0.95 -11.02
CA PRO A 194 -10.41 -2.19 -11.19
C PRO A 194 -9.50 -2.48 -9.99
N GLN A 195 -9.36 -3.76 -9.65
CA GLN A 195 -8.40 -4.19 -8.65
C GLN A 195 -7.00 -4.28 -9.27
N GLY A 196 -6.17 -3.25 -9.09
CA GLY A 196 -4.81 -3.17 -9.62
C GLY A 196 -4.44 -1.78 -10.15
N ALA A 197 -5.41 -0.90 -10.37
CA ALA A 197 -5.15 0.48 -10.76
C ALA A 197 -4.57 1.31 -9.60
N PRO A 198 -3.63 2.22 -9.86
CA PRO A 198 -3.02 3.09 -8.85
C PRO A 198 -4.02 3.99 -8.11
N THR A 199 -5.09 4.42 -8.77
CA THR A 199 -6.11 5.32 -8.21
C THR A 199 -7.15 4.62 -7.34
N SER A 200 -7.43 3.32 -7.58
CA SER A 200 -8.49 2.59 -6.88
C SER A 200 -8.38 2.64 -5.35
N PRO A 201 -7.20 2.51 -4.73
CA PRO A 201 -7.05 2.61 -3.28
C PRO A 201 -7.45 3.98 -2.71
N THR A 202 -7.01 5.07 -3.30
CA THR A 202 -7.34 6.43 -2.85
C THR A 202 -8.81 6.76 -3.10
N LEU A 203 -9.33 6.41 -4.26
CA LEU A 203 -10.75 6.59 -4.59
C LEU A 203 -11.66 5.84 -3.63
N THR A 204 -11.32 4.61 -3.22
CA THR A 204 -12.11 3.90 -2.23
C THR A 204 -12.11 4.59 -0.86
N ASN A 205 -11.04 5.28 -0.47
CA ASN A 205 -11.03 6.09 0.76
C ASN A 205 -11.92 7.34 0.64
N ILE A 206 -11.93 7.98 -0.53
CA ILE A 206 -12.83 9.11 -0.83
C ILE A 206 -14.29 8.64 -0.75
N LEU A 207 -14.63 7.57 -1.46
CA LEU A 207 -15.97 7.02 -1.54
C LEU A 207 -16.48 6.46 -0.20
N CYS A 208 -15.59 5.92 0.63
CA CYS A 208 -15.92 5.42 1.96
C CYS A 208 -15.87 6.49 3.06
N TYR A 209 -15.57 7.75 2.75
CA TYR A 209 -15.54 8.79 3.78
C TYR A 209 -16.87 8.94 4.55
N PRO A 210 -18.05 8.93 3.88
CA PRO A 210 -19.35 8.93 4.58
C PRO A 210 -19.58 7.64 5.38
N LEU A 211 -19.14 6.48 4.90
CA LEU A 211 -19.17 5.22 5.63
C LEU A 211 -18.37 5.31 6.93
N ASP A 212 -17.11 5.76 6.84
CA ASP A 212 -16.22 5.91 7.99
C ASP A 212 -16.79 6.87 9.04
N LYS A 213 -17.39 7.97 8.60
CA LYS A 213 -18.05 8.95 9.49
C LYS A 213 -19.21 8.32 10.25
N LYS A 214 -20.10 7.59 9.54
CA LYS A 214 -21.27 6.92 10.14
C LYS A 214 -20.86 5.78 11.08
N LEU A 215 -19.91 4.91 10.66
CA LEU A 215 -19.45 3.79 11.48
C LEU A 215 -18.64 4.24 12.71
N ASN A 216 -17.86 5.31 12.60
CA ASN A 216 -17.19 5.91 13.74
C ASN A 216 -18.22 6.52 14.73
N GLY A 217 -19.31 7.12 14.24
CA GLY A 217 -20.43 7.58 15.06
C GLY A 217 -21.10 6.43 15.80
N LEU A 218 -21.38 5.32 15.10
CA LEU A 218 -21.93 4.10 15.70
C LEU A 218 -21.01 3.55 16.80
N ALA A 219 -19.70 3.47 16.52
CA ALA A 219 -18.69 3.03 17.49
C ALA A 219 -18.72 3.89 18.76
N LYS A 220 -18.70 5.21 18.63
CA LYS A 220 -18.77 6.14 19.77
C LYS A 220 -20.03 5.94 20.60
N ARG A 221 -21.20 5.80 19.96
CA ARG A 221 -22.49 5.58 20.63
C ARG A 221 -22.49 4.33 21.51
N PHE A 222 -21.82 3.25 21.08
CA PHE A 222 -21.77 1.98 21.81
C PHE A 222 -20.48 1.80 22.66
N GLY A 223 -19.62 2.79 22.77
CA GLY A 223 -18.36 2.70 23.52
C GLY A 223 -17.36 1.74 22.90
N ALA A 224 -17.29 1.71 21.57
CA ALA A 224 -16.33 0.93 20.80
C ALA A 224 -15.29 1.81 20.10
N THR A 225 -14.17 1.19 19.75
CA THR A 225 -13.17 1.73 18.83
C THR A 225 -13.46 1.19 17.42
N TYR A 226 -13.34 2.04 16.41
CA TYR A 226 -13.54 1.70 14.99
C TYR A 226 -12.29 2.01 14.19
N SER A 227 -11.99 1.17 13.21
CA SER A 227 -11.08 1.47 12.11
C SER A 227 -11.44 0.69 10.85
N ARG A 228 -10.96 1.16 9.70
CA ARG A 228 -11.06 0.46 8.41
C ARG A 228 -9.71 0.39 7.72
N TYR A 229 -9.33 -0.81 7.28
CA TYR A 229 -8.16 -1.05 6.44
C TYR A 229 -8.62 -1.65 5.11
N ALA A 230 -8.80 -0.83 4.09
CA ALA A 230 -9.42 -1.20 2.81
C ALA A 230 -10.84 -1.76 3.00
N ASP A 231 -11.04 -3.04 2.67
CA ASP A 231 -12.27 -3.83 2.85
C ASP A 231 -12.43 -4.40 4.27
N ASP A 232 -11.35 -4.41 5.08
CA ASP A 232 -11.39 -4.91 6.45
C ASP A 232 -11.85 -3.83 7.44
N ILE A 233 -13.03 -3.99 8.02
CA ILE A 233 -13.57 -3.15 9.09
C ILE A 233 -13.33 -3.84 10.43
N THR A 234 -12.83 -3.09 11.40
CA THR A 234 -12.61 -3.60 12.75
C THR A 234 -13.30 -2.71 13.79
N PHE A 235 -14.09 -3.35 14.66
CA PHE A 235 -14.56 -2.75 15.90
C PHE A 235 -13.94 -3.47 17.09
N SER A 236 -13.70 -2.75 18.19
CA SER A 236 -13.28 -3.38 19.45
C SER A 236 -13.86 -2.67 20.66
N SER A 237 -14.15 -3.42 21.72
CA SER A 237 -14.73 -2.88 22.96
C SER A 237 -14.40 -3.78 24.15
N ASN A 238 -14.44 -3.21 25.34
CA ASN A 238 -14.40 -3.98 26.59
C ASN A 238 -15.79 -4.47 27.04
N LYS A 239 -16.86 -3.97 26.39
CA LYS A 239 -18.25 -4.37 26.62
C LYS A 239 -18.72 -5.37 25.56
N SER A 240 -19.62 -6.29 25.91
CA SER A 240 -20.17 -7.30 24.99
C SER A 240 -21.27 -6.73 24.09
N ILE A 241 -20.94 -5.71 23.30
CA ILE A 241 -21.90 -4.98 22.42
C ILE A 241 -22.14 -5.67 21.08
N PHE A 242 -21.23 -6.51 20.62
CA PHE A 242 -21.28 -7.12 19.27
C PHE A 242 -22.29 -8.26 19.11
N LYS A 243 -23.08 -8.54 20.17
CA LYS A 243 -24.27 -9.39 20.16
C LYS A 243 -25.55 -8.58 20.32
N ASN A 244 -25.48 -7.27 20.49
CA ASN A 244 -26.60 -6.39 20.62
C ASN A 244 -27.29 -6.21 19.26
N GLU A 245 -28.58 -6.55 19.17
CA GLU A 245 -29.31 -6.47 17.90
C GLU A 245 -29.39 -5.05 17.34
N VAL A 246 -29.48 -4.02 18.19
CA VAL A 246 -29.56 -2.63 17.75
C VAL A 246 -28.25 -2.23 17.07
N PHE A 247 -27.09 -2.65 17.64
CA PHE A 247 -25.79 -2.43 17.02
C PHE A 247 -25.69 -3.12 15.66
N LEU A 248 -26.07 -4.38 15.59
CA LEU A 248 -25.96 -5.19 14.36
C LEU A 248 -26.91 -4.67 13.25
N LYS A 249 -28.15 -4.35 13.59
CA LYS A 249 -29.13 -3.79 12.64
C LYS A 249 -28.66 -2.43 12.10
N GLU A 250 -28.15 -1.57 12.97
CA GLU A 250 -27.65 -0.25 12.56
C GLU A 250 -26.35 -0.35 11.72
N LEU A 251 -25.43 -1.23 12.08
CA LEU A 251 -24.25 -1.54 11.29
C LEU A 251 -24.62 -1.98 9.87
N GLU A 252 -25.53 -2.94 9.76
CA GLU A 252 -26.00 -3.45 8.47
C GLU A 252 -26.68 -2.35 7.65
N ARG A 253 -27.54 -1.54 8.28
CA ARG A 253 -28.21 -0.40 7.66
C ARG A 253 -27.19 0.61 7.09
N ILE A 254 -26.14 0.93 7.86
CA ILE A 254 -25.08 1.86 7.43
C ILE A 254 -24.33 1.29 6.22
N VAL A 255 -23.91 0.04 6.27
CA VAL A 255 -23.16 -0.61 5.18
C VAL A 255 -24.03 -0.69 3.92
N LYS A 256 -25.28 -1.13 4.02
CA LYS A 256 -26.23 -1.19 2.91
C LYS A 256 -26.55 0.20 2.32
N SER A 257 -26.56 1.26 3.15
CA SER A 257 -26.77 2.63 2.66
C SER A 257 -25.68 3.13 1.72
N GLN A 258 -24.50 2.48 1.74
CA GLN A 258 -23.37 2.73 0.83
C GLN A 258 -23.32 1.69 -0.31
N LYS A 259 -24.37 0.90 -0.51
CA LYS A 259 -24.43 -0.20 -1.51
C LYS A 259 -23.30 -1.22 -1.36
N LEU A 260 -22.76 -1.37 -0.15
CA LEU A 260 -21.75 -2.37 0.19
C LEU A 260 -22.41 -3.59 0.83
N THR A 261 -21.76 -4.74 0.74
CA THR A 261 -22.24 -6.02 1.27
C THR A 261 -21.23 -6.62 2.24
N ILE A 262 -21.70 -7.02 3.43
CA ILE A 262 -20.88 -7.72 4.42
C ILE A 262 -20.65 -9.16 3.97
N ASN A 263 -19.42 -9.63 4.12
CA ASN A 263 -19.02 -11.02 3.92
C ASN A 263 -19.20 -11.81 5.23
N GLU A 264 -20.38 -12.37 5.44
CA GLU A 264 -20.70 -13.10 6.66
C GLU A 264 -19.73 -14.26 6.94
N LYS A 265 -19.24 -14.94 5.90
CA LYS A 265 -18.29 -16.07 6.02
C LYS A 265 -16.95 -15.67 6.61
N LYS A 266 -16.56 -14.39 6.48
CA LYS A 266 -15.31 -13.86 7.01
C LYS A 266 -15.50 -12.97 8.24
N THR A 267 -16.74 -12.59 8.55
CA THR A 267 -17.09 -11.82 9.75
C THR A 267 -16.87 -12.68 10.99
N ARG A 268 -16.15 -12.15 11.97
CA ARG A 268 -15.80 -12.90 13.18
C ARG A 268 -15.73 -12.03 14.43
N LEU A 269 -16.27 -12.53 15.53
CA LEU A 269 -16.13 -11.98 16.86
C LEU A 269 -15.05 -12.77 17.63
N GLN A 270 -14.02 -12.08 18.06
CA GLN A 270 -12.88 -12.63 18.80
C GLN A 270 -12.92 -12.13 20.24
N LYS A 271 -12.82 -13.02 21.21
CA LYS A 271 -12.80 -12.72 22.64
C LYS A 271 -11.36 -12.77 23.16
N LYS A 272 -11.10 -12.08 24.30
CA LYS A 272 -9.78 -11.97 24.93
C LYS A 272 -9.15 -13.31 25.32
N GLU A 273 -9.97 -14.30 25.67
CA GLU A 273 -9.54 -15.65 26.04
C GLU A 273 -8.84 -16.38 24.87
N TYR A 274 -9.13 -15.95 23.66
CA TYR A 274 -8.54 -16.47 22.45
C TYR A 274 -7.62 -15.45 21.78
N ARG A 275 -6.88 -15.91 20.78
CA ARG A 275 -6.07 -15.02 19.98
C ARG A 275 -6.94 -14.01 19.22
N GLN A 276 -6.69 -12.74 19.47
CA GLN A 276 -7.31 -11.64 18.75
C GLN A 276 -6.38 -11.12 17.67
N GLU A 277 -6.92 -10.88 16.49
CA GLU A 277 -6.17 -10.51 15.29
C GLU A 277 -6.83 -9.35 14.55
N VAL A 278 -6.01 -8.37 14.15
CA VAL A 278 -6.39 -7.25 13.30
C VAL A 278 -5.35 -7.10 12.19
N THR A 279 -5.80 -7.09 10.93
CA THR A 279 -4.91 -6.97 9.74
C THR A 279 -3.69 -7.90 9.76
N GLY A 280 -3.87 -9.14 10.26
CA GLY A 280 -2.79 -10.14 10.33
C GLY A 280 -1.81 -9.96 11.49
N LEU A 281 -2.12 -9.11 12.46
CA LEU A 281 -1.33 -8.90 13.68
C LEU A 281 -2.13 -9.29 14.93
N ILE A 282 -1.44 -9.83 15.93
CA ILE A 282 -2.02 -10.17 17.23
C ILE A 282 -2.17 -8.89 18.06
N VAL A 283 -3.32 -8.72 18.73
CA VAL A 283 -3.66 -7.48 19.47
C VAL A 283 -4.10 -7.71 20.92
N ASN A 284 -3.94 -8.92 21.48
CA ASN A 284 -4.42 -9.24 22.83
C ASN A 284 -3.91 -8.24 23.89
N GLU A 285 -2.59 -8.10 24.05
CA GLU A 285 -1.97 -7.17 25.01
C GLU A 285 -1.26 -6.02 24.29
N LYS A 286 -0.43 -6.37 23.33
CA LYS A 286 0.31 -5.46 22.47
C LYS A 286 0.36 -6.00 21.06
N VAL A 287 0.61 -5.12 20.09
CA VAL A 287 0.77 -5.53 18.69
C VAL A 287 1.93 -6.51 18.56
N ASN A 288 1.69 -7.66 17.94
CA ASN A 288 2.70 -8.70 17.77
C ASN A 288 2.48 -9.48 16.48
N THR A 289 3.53 -10.19 16.06
CA THR A 289 3.46 -11.18 14.99
C THR A 289 3.03 -12.54 15.53
N TYR A 290 2.59 -13.44 14.64
CA TYR A 290 2.38 -14.85 14.99
C TYR A 290 3.67 -15.52 15.48
N ARG A 291 3.56 -16.43 16.44
CA ARG A 291 4.72 -17.21 16.94
C ARG A 291 5.46 -17.96 15.82
N HIS A 292 4.73 -18.51 14.85
CA HIS A 292 5.36 -19.22 13.74
C HIS A 292 6.21 -18.31 12.85
N TYR A 293 5.89 -17.00 12.74
CA TYR A 293 6.69 -16.03 11.98
C TYR A 293 8.11 -15.92 12.54
N VAL A 294 8.23 -15.72 13.84
CA VAL A 294 9.53 -15.64 14.53
C VAL A 294 10.23 -17.01 14.52
N LYS A 295 9.47 -18.12 14.70
CA LYS A 295 10.02 -19.48 14.63
C LYS A 295 10.66 -19.77 13.28
N GLN A 296 10.03 -19.36 12.20
CA GLN A 296 10.56 -19.52 10.83
C GLN A 296 11.86 -18.74 10.62
N LEU A 297 11.94 -17.47 11.09
CA LEU A 297 13.18 -16.70 11.04
C LEU A 297 14.31 -17.37 11.83
N ARG A 298 14.02 -17.84 13.05
CA ARG A 298 14.99 -18.57 13.87
C ARG A 298 15.49 -19.85 13.21
N MET A 299 14.59 -20.58 12.59
CA MET A 299 14.89 -21.85 11.90
C MET A 299 15.86 -21.62 10.74
N TRP A 300 15.59 -20.66 9.87
CA TRP A 300 16.44 -20.40 8.72
C TRP A 300 17.82 -19.88 9.10
N LEU A 301 17.90 -18.97 10.09
CA LEU A 301 19.19 -18.51 10.62
C LEU A 301 19.96 -19.67 11.25
N TYR A 302 19.31 -20.55 12.01
CA TYR A 302 19.93 -21.75 12.56
C TYR A 302 20.46 -22.70 11.48
N TYR A 303 19.73 -22.85 10.37
CA TYR A 303 20.20 -23.70 9.26
C TYR A 303 21.47 -23.13 8.60
N ILE A 304 21.59 -21.82 8.47
CA ILE A 304 22.82 -21.20 7.97
C ILE A 304 23.98 -21.46 8.96
N GLU A 305 23.76 -21.25 10.24
CA GLU A 305 24.77 -21.45 11.28
C GLU A 305 25.25 -22.90 11.40
N LYS A 306 24.32 -23.85 11.26
CA LYS A 306 24.63 -25.27 11.43
C LYS A 306 25.15 -25.97 10.18
N TYR A 307 24.61 -25.65 9.02
CA TYR A 307 24.88 -26.39 7.78
C TYR A 307 25.64 -25.57 6.73
N GLY A 308 25.92 -24.32 7.02
CA GLY A 308 26.52 -23.37 6.08
C GLY A 308 25.54 -22.83 5.04
N MET A 309 25.94 -21.74 4.40
CA MET A 309 25.10 -20.96 3.47
C MET A 309 24.60 -21.81 2.28
N VAL A 310 25.45 -22.59 1.64
CA VAL A 310 25.12 -23.35 0.43
C VAL A 310 24.01 -24.36 0.70
N LYS A 311 24.13 -25.15 1.78
CA LYS A 311 23.09 -26.14 2.14
C LYS A 311 21.80 -25.49 2.60
N ALA A 312 21.91 -24.40 3.42
CA ALA A 312 20.73 -23.69 3.89
C ALA A 312 19.96 -23.03 2.73
N GLU A 313 20.66 -22.41 1.78
CA GLU A 313 20.06 -21.81 0.58
C GLU A 313 19.35 -22.87 -0.29
N ALA A 314 19.95 -24.04 -0.49
CA ALA A 314 19.35 -25.11 -1.26
C ALA A 314 18.04 -25.64 -0.61
N LEU A 315 18.02 -25.84 0.71
CA LEU A 315 16.83 -26.22 1.47
C LEU A 315 15.77 -25.11 1.42
N PHE A 316 16.18 -23.86 1.62
CA PHE A 316 15.29 -22.71 1.56
C PHE A 316 14.61 -22.60 0.19
N ARG A 317 15.36 -22.75 -0.92
CA ARG A 317 14.80 -22.69 -2.27
C ARG A 317 13.74 -23.76 -2.49
N LYS A 318 14.00 -24.98 -2.03
CA LYS A 318 13.05 -26.09 -2.13
C LYS A 318 11.72 -25.78 -1.41
N ASP A 319 11.79 -25.31 -0.18
CA ASP A 319 10.61 -24.95 0.63
C ASP A 319 9.90 -23.71 0.07
N TYR A 320 10.67 -22.72 -0.38
CA TYR A 320 10.11 -21.49 -0.97
C TYR A 320 9.36 -21.78 -2.27
N ILE A 321 9.91 -22.60 -3.15
CA ILE A 321 9.23 -23.02 -4.38
C ILE A 321 7.96 -23.81 -4.05
N LYS A 322 8.00 -24.70 -3.06
CA LYS A 322 6.81 -25.44 -2.61
C LYS A 322 5.71 -24.51 -2.10
N GLU A 323 6.08 -23.44 -1.39
CA GLU A 323 5.13 -22.45 -0.84
C GLU A 323 4.63 -21.46 -1.89
N LYS A 324 5.52 -20.92 -2.72
CA LYS A 324 5.24 -19.82 -3.67
C LYS A 324 5.05 -20.24 -5.12
N GLY A 325 5.46 -21.46 -5.47
CA GLY A 325 5.37 -22.01 -6.82
C GLY A 325 6.52 -21.62 -7.76
N HIS A 326 7.29 -20.58 -7.46
CA HIS A 326 8.42 -20.14 -8.29
C HIS A 326 9.41 -19.26 -7.51
N ILE A 327 10.60 -19.09 -8.07
CA ILE A 327 11.59 -18.08 -7.65
C ILE A 327 11.77 -17.10 -8.81
N LYS A 328 11.42 -15.83 -8.61
CA LYS A 328 11.55 -14.78 -9.65
C LYS A 328 13.00 -14.32 -9.86
N TRP A 329 13.85 -14.42 -8.84
CA TRP A 329 15.22 -13.90 -8.86
C TRP A 329 16.19 -14.99 -8.41
N GLU A 330 17.17 -15.29 -9.24
CA GLU A 330 18.11 -16.39 -8.95
C GLU A 330 19.15 -16.03 -7.87
N LYS A 331 19.50 -14.74 -7.71
CA LYS A 331 20.52 -14.31 -6.76
C LYS A 331 19.97 -14.10 -5.35
N ASN A 332 20.47 -14.89 -4.39
CA ASN A 332 20.28 -14.75 -2.94
C ASN A 332 18.81 -14.62 -2.46
N PRO A 333 17.86 -15.45 -2.91
CA PRO A 333 16.48 -15.35 -2.51
C PRO A 333 16.30 -15.46 -0.98
N MET A 334 17.09 -16.31 -0.31
CA MET A 334 17.05 -16.48 1.14
C MET A 334 17.42 -15.19 1.87
N LYS A 335 18.53 -14.54 1.49
CA LYS A 335 18.96 -13.25 2.07
C LYS A 335 17.85 -12.20 1.97
N ASN A 336 17.35 -11.98 0.76
CA ASN A 336 16.32 -10.96 0.49
C ASN A 336 15.03 -11.23 1.24
N VAL A 337 14.58 -12.48 1.30
CA VAL A 337 13.36 -12.88 2.02
C VAL A 337 13.52 -12.72 3.53
N LEU A 338 14.66 -13.14 4.11
CA LEU A 338 14.93 -13.00 5.54
C LEU A 338 15.07 -11.52 5.93
N GLN A 339 15.75 -10.71 5.11
CA GLN A 339 15.86 -9.27 5.31
C GLN A 339 14.48 -8.60 5.32
N GLY A 340 13.63 -8.89 4.33
CA GLY A 340 12.25 -8.37 4.29
C GLY A 340 11.43 -8.81 5.50
N LYS A 341 11.61 -10.05 5.97
CA LYS A 341 10.94 -10.55 7.19
C LYS A 341 11.45 -9.85 8.46
N LEU A 342 12.73 -9.53 8.56
CA LEU A 342 13.31 -8.79 9.68
C LEU A 342 12.83 -7.34 9.69
N LEU A 343 12.76 -6.68 8.53
CA LEU A 343 12.18 -5.33 8.41
C LEU A 343 10.72 -5.30 8.85
N TYR A 344 9.93 -6.29 8.42
CA TYR A 344 8.55 -6.42 8.89
C TYR A 344 8.48 -6.65 10.41
N LEU A 345 9.35 -7.49 10.97
CA LEU A 345 9.41 -7.72 12.43
C LEU A 345 9.77 -6.44 13.18
N LYS A 346 10.72 -5.65 12.65
CA LYS A 346 11.10 -4.33 13.17
C LYS A 346 9.90 -3.37 13.16
N MET A 347 9.16 -3.33 12.05
CA MET A 347 7.97 -2.48 11.93
C MET A 347 6.91 -2.84 13.00
N VAL A 348 6.72 -4.14 13.28
CA VAL A 348 5.68 -4.62 14.20
C VAL A 348 6.08 -4.49 15.67
N LYS A 349 7.32 -4.83 16.02
CA LYS A 349 7.78 -4.93 17.41
C LYS A 349 8.59 -3.72 17.89
N GLY A 350 9.05 -2.89 16.97
CA GLY A 350 9.97 -1.79 17.25
C GLY A 350 11.44 -2.17 17.08
N ALA A 351 12.29 -1.15 16.93
CA ALA A 351 13.73 -1.32 16.74
C ALA A 351 14.44 -1.87 17.99
N GLU A 352 13.89 -1.57 19.17
CA GLU A 352 14.45 -1.95 20.47
C GLU A 352 13.96 -3.31 21.00
N ASP A 353 13.10 -4.03 20.24
CA ASP A 353 12.61 -5.35 20.69
C ASP A 353 13.74 -6.37 20.76
N ALA A 354 13.92 -6.99 21.93
CA ALA A 354 14.99 -7.94 22.17
C ALA A 354 14.98 -9.16 21.22
N THR A 355 13.79 -9.56 20.71
CA THR A 355 13.68 -10.64 19.72
C THR A 355 14.18 -10.17 18.36
N TYR A 356 13.83 -8.94 17.97
CA TYR A 356 14.31 -8.33 16.74
C TYR A 356 15.83 -8.17 16.78
N LEU A 357 16.37 -7.56 17.83
CA LEU A 357 17.82 -7.33 17.96
C LEU A 357 18.63 -8.63 17.89
N LYS A 358 18.19 -9.68 18.61
CA LYS A 358 18.86 -11.00 18.55
C LYS A 358 18.83 -11.62 17.13
N LEU A 359 17.75 -11.43 16.39
CA LEU A 359 17.62 -12.01 15.06
C LEU A 359 18.40 -11.21 14.01
N VAL A 360 18.43 -9.88 14.13
CA VAL A 360 19.22 -9.05 13.22
C VAL A 360 20.71 -9.29 13.41
N GLN A 361 21.20 -9.40 14.64
CA GLN A 361 22.61 -9.76 14.90
C GLN A 361 23.00 -11.11 14.26
N ARG A 362 22.14 -12.13 14.37
CA ARG A 362 22.39 -13.42 13.72
C ARG A 362 22.36 -13.31 12.18
N PHE A 363 21.46 -12.50 11.65
CA PHE A 363 21.39 -12.23 10.21
C PHE A 363 22.65 -11.51 9.72
N ASP A 364 23.11 -10.50 10.45
CA ASP A 364 24.30 -9.73 10.10
C ASP A 364 25.57 -10.60 10.15
N ARG A 365 25.70 -11.50 11.13
CA ARG A 365 26.78 -12.50 11.14
C ARG A 365 26.73 -13.45 9.95
N ALA A 366 25.53 -13.81 9.50
CA ALA A 366 25.36 -14.76 8.40
C ALA A 366 25.54 -14.13 7.01
N PHE A 367 25.11 -12.89 6.82
CA PHE A 367 25.02 -12.23 5.52
C PHE A 367 25.69 -10.85 5.46
N GLY A 368 25.98 -10.28 6.60
CA GLY A 368 26.49 -8.94 6.76
C GLY A 368 27.99 -8.90 6.89
N PHE A 369 28.41 -7.73 7.19
CA PHE A 369 29.75 -7.38 7.59
C PHE A 369 30.06 -7.97 8.96
N ASP A 370 30.96 -8.90 9.02
CA ASP A 370 31.62 -9.21 10.29
C ASP A 370 32.73 -8.18 10.51
N VAL A 371 32.36 -7.07 11.17
CA VAL A 371 33.32 -6.01 11.52
C VAL A 371 34.45 -6.57 12.38
N GLU A 372 34.16 -7.52 13.28
CA GLU A 372 35.15 -8.17 14.14
C GLU A 372 36.11 -9.01 13.28
N ALA A 373 35.59 -9.74 12.27
CA ALA A 373 36.44 -10.49 11.34
C ALA A 373 37.31 -9.55 10.48
N ILE A 374 36.81 -8.39 10.09
CA ILE A 374 37.58 -7.39 9.33
C ILE A 374 38.64 -6.73 10.21
N LEU A 375 38.28 -6.38 11.46
CA LEU A 375 39.26 -5.85 12.43
C LEU A 375 40.34 -6.87 12.71
N LYS A 376 40.01 -8.14 12.91
CA LYS A 376 40.97 -9.22 13.09
C LYS A 376 41.90 -9.39 11.89
N ILE A 377 41.37 -9.35 10.67
CA ILE A 377 42.20 -9.38 9.45
C ILE A 377 43.05 -8.11 9.32
N TRP A 378 42.55 -6.96 9.77
CA TRP A 378 43.35 -5.74 9.84
C TRP A 378 44.52 -5.89 10.79
N GLU A 379 44.31 -6.46 11.96
CA GLU A 379 45.35 -6.70 12.96
C GLU A 379 46.35 -7.79 12.53
N GLU A 380 45.84 -8.90 11.94
CA GLU A 380 46.66 -10.07 11.56
C GLU A 380 47.30 -9.93 10.14
N GLU A 381 46.63 -9.34 9.20
CA GLU A 381 46.98 -9.37 7.76
C GLU A 381 47.14 -7.97 7.10
N GLY A 382 46.87 -6.91 7.86
CA GLY A 382 47.09 -5.53 7.48
C GLY A 382 45.89 -4.85 6.77
N ILE A 383 45.98 -3.51 6.72
CA ILE A 383 44.88 -2.63 6.28
C ILE A 383 44.45 -2.86 4.83
N GLN A 384 45.36 -3.26 3.94
CA GLN A 384 45.05 -3.46 2.52
C GLN A 384 44.11 -4.66 2.29
N LYS A 385 44.34 -5.78 2.99
CA LYS A 385 43.46 -6.95 2.91
C LYS A 385 42.10 -6.71 3.58
N ALA A 386 42.10 -6.04 4.70
CA ALA A 386 40.88 -5.62 5.38
C ALA A 386 40.03 -4.66 4.51
N ALA A 387 40.69 -3.68 3.87
CA ALA A 387 40.03 -2.75 2.94
C ALA A 387 39.46 -3.44 1.68
N ALA A 388 40.21 -4.42 1.14
CA ALA A 388 39.74 -5.22 0.00
C ALA A 388 38.50 -6.07 0.34
N LEU A 389 38.45 -6.65 1.55
CA LEU A 389 37.27 -7.35 2.06
C LEU A 389 36.13 -6.40 2.36
N TYR A 390 36.41 -5.26 2.96
CA TYR A 390 35.45 -4.19 3.20
C TYR A 390 34.81 -3.70 1.90
N SER A 391 35.59 -3.43 0.86
CA SER A 391 35.07 -2.97 -0.45
C SER A 391 34.25 -4.04 -1.19
N LYS A 392 34.61 -5.34 -1.07
CA LYS A 392 33.84 -6.46 -1.64
C LYS A 392 32.49 -6.69 -0.93
N ALA A 393 32.43 -6.39 0.35
CA ALA A 393 31.26 -6.61 1.18
C ALA A 393 30.34 -5.36 1.26
N LYS A 394 30.84 -4.17 0.88
CA LYS A 394 30.05 -2.94 0.83
C LYS A 394 28.87 -3.13 -0.12
N PRO A 395 27.61 -2.90 0.30
CA PRO A 395 26.48 -2.93 -0.61
C PRO A 395 26.71 -1.86 -1.69
N LYS A 396 26.70 -2.26 -2.97
CA LYS A 396 27.00 -1.40 -4.11
C LYS A 396 26.07 -0.20 -4.29
N LYS A 397 25.01 -0.04 -3.50
CA LYS A 397 24.09 1.13 -3.49
C LYS A 397 23.41 1.27 -2.13
N LEU A 398 23.56 2.41 -1.49
CA LEU A 398 22.70 2.85 -0.40
C LEU A 398 21.39 3.37 -1.00
N ILE A 399 20.29 2.67 -0.76
CA ILE A 399 18.97 3.17 -1.10
C ILE A 399 18.52 4.03 0.08
N ARG A 400 18.52 5.35 -0.07
CA ARG A 400 17.87 6.26 0.87
C ARG A 400 16.40 6.41 0.46
N TYR A 401 15.51 6.14 1.40
CA TYR A 401 14.10 6.55 1.27
C TYR A 401 14.02 8.02 1.67
N ASN A 402 13.63 8.88 0.74
CA ASN A 402 13.25 10.23 1.11
C ASN A 402 11.88 10.20 1.84
N LYS A 403 11.51 11.31 2.49
CA LYS A 403 10.25 11.43 3.25
C LYS A 403 8.98 11.15 2.42
N SER A 404 9.08 11.11 1.08
CA SER A 404 7.99 10.80 0.15
C SER A 404 7.89 9.31 -0.23
N GLY A 405 8.79 8.45 0.25
CA GLY A 405 8.75 7.00 -0.03
C GLY A 405 9.31 6.60 -1.40
N PHE A 406 9.96 7.49 -2.12
CA PHE A 406 10.61 7.22 -3.40
C PHE A 406 12.06 6.75 -3.23
N HIS A 407 12.49 5.83 -4.11
CA HIS A 407 13.85 5.35 -4.17
C HIS A 407 14.74 6.35 -4.94
N THR A 408 15.65 7.01 -4.27
CA THR A 408 16.77 7.69 -4.95
C THR A 408 17.98 6.76 -4.97
N VAL A 409 18.50 6.48 -6.15
CA VAL A 409 19.76 5.74 -6.32
C VAL A 409 20.87 6.79 -6.32
N LEU A 410 21.61 6.88 -5.23
CA LEU A 410 22.80 7.74 -5.17
C LEU A 410 23.93 7.08 -6.00
N THR A 411 24.54 7.84 -6.88
CA THR A 411 25.77 7.48 -7.58
C THR A 411 26.99 7.84 -6.72
N GLU A 412 28.17 7.30 -7.03
CA GLU A 412 29.40 7.53 -6.25
C GLU A 412 29.81 9.03 -6.17
N GLU A 413 29.27 9.88 -7.03
CA GLU A 413 29.52 11.33 -7.05
C GLU A 413 28.75 12.10 -5.96
N ASP A 414 27.69 11.53 -5.38
CA ASP A 414 26.86 12.18 -4.35
C ASP A 414 27.43 12.04 -2.92
N VAL A 415 28.57 11.39 -2.74
CA VAL A 415 29.15 11.06 -1.42
C VAL A 415 30.37 11.95 -1.07
N THR A 416 30.78 12.83 -1.97
CA THR A 416 31.99 13.67 -1.81
C THR A 416 31.74 15.17 -1.63
N THR A 417 30.52 15.56 -1.27
CA THR A 417 30.22 16.94 -0.81
C THR A 417 29.62 16.97 0.58
#